data_c1ded617d785b0324dc2f719752d4f51
#
_entry.id   c1ded617d785b0324dc2f719752d4f51
#
_cell.length_a   1.000
_cell.length_b   1.000
_cell.length_c   1.000
_cell.angle_alpha   90.00
_cell.angle_beta   90.00
_cell.angle_gamma   90.00
#
_symmetry.space_group_name_H-M   'P 1'
#
loop_
_entity.id
_entity.type
_entity.pdbx_description
1 polymer ?
#
loop_
_entity_poly.entity_id
_entity_poly.type
_entity_poly.pdbx_seq_one_letter_code
_entity_poly.pdbx_strand_id
1 'polypeptide(L)'
;EELFANASALLNVEPEHMEKHLVDLQMEKKLVVKEKDGKQIVYPAQFYYMELNTARMLHDLNLHSKIDEEDVKKRLQKITEAEKIELDELQEQAVLEAVSNGLLIITGGPGTGKTTTINTIIHYFDQEDMEILLAAPTGRAAKRMTEATGYEAKTIHRLLELTGAPVADPKNNGNSGENRLEGMHFERNEENPLDADVIIIDEMSMVDISLIHSLLKAVNVGTRLILVGDVNQLPSVGPGNVLRDMIASEAFPVVKLTKIFRQAAQSDIIVNAHKINDGEVVPLNKKSRDFLFIRRDYPADIVKDMMVLVQDKLPNYVHAEMSDIQIMTPMRKGALGVEALNKQLQERFNPPAPQKAEKESGGTIFRVGDKVMQIKNNYQIEWEVRNRYGIPVEKGEGVFNGDTGIIRSINSFAETLEVEFDERKMVEYSFKQLEELELAYAITIHKSQGSEYPAVVIPVHSGPRMLMTRNLIYTAVTRAKSCVCLVGIPEVFQAMVDNEVEQKRYSGLKDRILEIDTSMMQK
;
A
#
# COMPACT_ATOMS: atom_id res chain seq x y z
N GLU A 1 3.07 22.02 -24.66
CA GLU A 1 4.45 21.84 -25.14
C GLU A 1 5.03 20.48 -24.69
N GLU A 2 5.03 20.15 -23.39
CA GLU A 2 5.59 18.89 -22.84
C GLU A 2 4.91 17.65 -23.44
N LEU A 3 3.56 17.64 -23.57
CA LEU A 3 2.81 16.56 -24.20
C LEU A 3 3.26 16.34 -25.65
N PHE A 4 3.39 17.41 -26.43
CA PHE A 4 3.81 17.32 -27.84
C PHE A 4 5.26 16.84 -27.96
N ALA A 5 6.16 17.34 -27.11
CA ALA A 5 7.55 16.89 -27.10
C ALA A 5 7.66 15.38 -26.80
N ASN A 6 6.95 14.89 -25.78
CA ASN A 6 6.95 13.48 -25.41
C ASN A 6 6.27 12.61 -26.48
N ALA A 7 5.15 13.06 -27.05
CA ALA A 7 4.45 12.34 -28.10
C ALA A 7 5.28 12.30 -29.40
N SER A 8 5.94 13.40 -29.76
CA SER A 8 6.87 13.45 -30.88
C SER A 8 8.00 12.44 -30.76
N ALA A 9 8.64 12.39 -29.59
CA ALA A 9 9.70 11.44 -29.32
C ALA A 9 9.21 9.97 -29.36
N LEU A 10 8.00 9.70 -28.89
CA LEU A 10 7.42 8.35 -28.84
C LEU A 10 6.93 7.87 -30.22
N LEU A 11 6.27 8.75 -30.97
CA LEU A 11 5.61 8.41 -32.23
C LEU A 11 6.49 8.70 -33.46
N ASN A 12 7.62 9.38 -33.26
CA ASN A 12 8.50 9.86 -34.34
C ASN A 12 7.75 10.71 -35.38
N VAL A 13 6.92 11.66 -34.92
CA VAL A 13 6.09 12.57 -35.70
C VAL A 13 6.40 14.00 -35.30
N GLU A 14 6.45 14.93 -36.25
CA GLU A 14 6.68 16.33 -35.95
C GLU A 14 5.54 16.97 -35.14
N PRO A 15 5.86 17.81 -34.14
CA PRO A 15 4.86 18.39 -33.21
C PRO A 15 3.76 19.20 -33.92
N GLU A 16 4.09 19.85 -35.06
CA GLU A 16 3.16 20.68 -35.83
C GLU A 16 1.94 19.89 -36.35
N HIS A 17 2.11 18.60 -36.59
CA HIS A 17 1.01 17.74 -37.05
C HIS A 17 0.09 17.28 -35.90
N MET A 18 0.49 17.48 -34.66
CA MET A 18 -0.23 16.95 -33.48
C MET A 18 -1.36 17.87 -33.02
N GLU A 19 -1.29 19.19 -33.28
CA GLU A 19 -2.32 20.13 -32.82
C GLU A 19 -3.70 19.79 -33.37
N LYS A 20 -3.79 19.44 -34.65
CA LYS A 20 -5.06 19.04 -35.27
C LYS A 20 -5.61 17.77 -34.59
N HIS A 21 -4.76 16.79 -34.36
CA HIS A 21 -5.17 15.53 -33.72
C HIS A 21 -5.59 15.73 -32.25
N LEU A 22 -4.99 16.68 -31.53
CA LEU A 22 -5.44 17.07 -30.21
C LEU A 22 -6.89 17.61 -30.24
N VAL A 23 -7.20 18.49 -31.21
CA VAL A 23 -8.55 19.03 -31.36
C VAL A 23 -9.53 17.92 -31.78
N ASP A 24 -9.15 17.04 -32.69
CA ASP A 24 -10.00 15.90 -33.09
C ASP A 24 -10.32 14.98 -31.90
N LEU A 25 -9.31 14.61 -31.11
CA LEU A 25 -9.49 13.79 -29.89
C LEU A 25 -10.35 14.49 -28.82
N GLN A 26 -10.30 15.82 -28.76
CA GLN A 26 -11.13 16.61 -27.88
C GLN A 26 -12.58 16.62 -28.36
N MET A 27 -12.82 16.77 -29.68
CA MET A 27 -14.16 16.67 -30.28
C MET A 27 -14.77 15.27 -30.10
N GLU A 28 -13.93 14.22 -30.19
CA GLU A 28 -14.33 12.84 -29.94
C GLU A 28 -14.54 12.52 -28.44
N LYS A 29 -14.38 13.51 -27.56
CA LYS A 29 -14.48 13.37 -26.10
C LYS A 29 -13.52 12.35 -25.48
N LYS A 30 -12.40 12.08 -26.15
CA LYS A 30 -11.32 11.22 -25.62
C LYS A 30 -10.36 11.98 -24.70
N LEU A 31 -10.24 13.29 -24.92
CA LEU A 31 -9.39 14.19 -24.13
C LEU A 31 -10.20 15.38 -23.62
N VAL A 32 -9.79 15.90 -22.45
CA VAL A 32 -10.29 17.16 -21.87
C VAL A 32 -9.10 18.10 -21.71
N VAL A 33 -9.23 19.32 -22.25
CA VAL A 33 -8.23 20.38 -22.10
C VAL A 33 -8.76 21.43 -21.13
N LYS A 34 -7.98 21.76 -20.11
CA LYS A 34 -8.27 22.79 -19.10
C LYS A 34 -7.13 23.79 -19.03
N GLU A 35 -7.47 25.04 -18.83
CA GLU A 35 -6.48 26.08 -18.53
C GLU A 35 -6.30 26.20 -17.02
N LYS A 36 -5.03 26.19 -16.59
CA LYS A 36 -4.63 26.41 -15.20
C LYS A 36 -3.31 27.19 -15.18
N ASP A 37 -3.29 28.31 -14.46
CA ASP A 37 -2.10 29.16 -14.31
C ASP A 37 -1.48 29.58 -15.65
N GLY A 38 -2.33 29.90 -16.66
CA GLY A 38 -1.91 30.27 -18.00
C GLY A 38 -1.34 29.13 -18.84
N LYS A 39 -1.49 27.89 -18.38
CA LYS A 39 -1.06 26.67 -19.09
C LYS A 39 -2.25 25.80 -19.44
N GLN A 40 -2.22 25.22 -20.63
CA GLN A 40 -3.18 24.21 -21.02
C GLN A 40 -2.73 22.84 -20.50
N ILE A 41 -3.60 22.18 -19.73
CA ILE A 41 -3.39 20.84 -19.21
C ILE A 41 -4.35 19.89 -19.93
N VAL A 42 -3.81 18.80 -20.44
CA VAL A 42 -4.54 17.79 -21.20
C VAL A 42 -4.75 16.55 -20.32
N TYR A 43 -5.99 16.12 -20.17
CA TYR A 43 -6.38 14.93 -19.44
C TYR A 43 -6.99 13.90 -20.37
N PRO A 44 -6.72 12.59 -20.22
CA PRO A 44 -7.60 11.57 -20.74
C PRO A 44 -9.00 11.77 -20.14
N ALA A 45 -10.04 11.75 -20.99
CA ALA A 45 -11.40 12.08 -20.54
C ALA A 45 -11.88 11.15 -19.44
N GLN A 46 -11.53 9.87 -19.49
CA GLN A 46 -11.85 8.89 -18.47
C GLN A 46 -11.38 9.34 -17.08
N PHE A 47 -10.11 9.70 -16.92
CA PHE A 47 -9.58 10.14 -15.63
C PHE A 47 -10.12 11.49 -15.19
N TYR A 48 -10.31 12.42 -16.13
CA TYR A 48 -10.93 13.71 -15.80
C TYR A 48 -12.32 13.56 -15.18
N TYR A 49 -13.19 12.77 -15.82
CA TYR A 49 -14.53 12.54 -15.29
C TYR A 49 -14.54 11.66 -14.04
N MET A 50 -13.61 10.75 -13.93
CA MET A 50 -13.43 9.95 -12.72
C MET A 50 -13.07 10.84 -11.53
N GLU A 51 -12.11 11.75 -11.66
CA GLU A 51 -11.74 12.72 -10.63
C GLU A 51 -12.90 13.66 -10.30
N LEU A 52 -13.62 14.15 -11.32
CA LEU A 52 -14.78 15.04 -11.13
C LEU A 52 -15.91 14.34 -10.36
N ASN A 53 -16.24 13.10 -10.72
CA ASN A 53 -17.27 12.33 -10.05
C ASN A 53 -16.85 11.95 -8.63
N THR A 54 -15.58 11.58 -8.43
CA THR A 54 -15.01 11.33 -7.11
C THR A 54 -15.14 12.56 -6.21
N ALA A 55 -14.78 13.74 -6.73
CA ALA A 55 -14.92 14.98 -5.98
C ALA A 55 -16.39 15.28 -5.59
N ARG A 56 -17.35 15.04 -6.50
CA ARG A 56 -18.78 15.20 -6.19
C ARG A 56 -19.25 14.26 -5.09
N MET A 57 -18.93 12.96 -5.21
CA MET A 57 -19.32 11.97 -4.21
C MET A 57 -18.70 12.26 -2.84
N LEU A 58 -17.47 12.76 -2.78
CA LEU A 58 -16.84 13.20 -1.53
C LEU A 58 -17.58 14.37 -0.89
N HIS A 59 -17.99 15.36 -1.67
CA HIS A 59 -18.80 16.47 -1.17
C HIS A 59 -20.18 16.02 -0.70
N ASP A 60 -20.82 15.09 -1.42
CA ASP A 60 -22.14 14.54 -1.04
C ASP A 60 -22.09 13.77 0.29
N LEU A 61 -20.95 13.12 0.58
CA LEU A 61 -20.73 12.44 1.86
C LEU A 61 -20.35 13.39 3.00
N ASN A 62 -19.83 14.58 2.70
CA ASN A 62 -19.33 15.52 3.70
C ASN A 62 -20.48 16.25 4.42
N LEU A 63 -21.38 15.48 5.01
CA LEU A 63 -22.47 16.01 5.81
C LEU A 63 -22.00 16.30 7.23
N HIS A 64 -22.47 17.40 7.79
CA HIS A 64 -22.20 17.76 9.18
C HIS A 64 -23.45 17.62 10.03
N SER A 65 -23.36 16.90 11.13
CA SER A 65 -24.43 16.70 12.11
C SER A 65 -24.10 17.44 13.40
N LYS A 66 -25.08 18.16 13.93
CA LYS A 66 -24.92 18.76 15.27
C LYS A 66 -24.94 17.65 16.31
N ILE A 67 -23.90 17.61 17.12
CA ILE A 67 -23.72 16.65 18.21
C ILE A 67 -23.68 17.38 19.56
N ASP A 68 -24.03 16.68 20.62
CA ASP A 68 -23.74 17.13 21.98
C ASP A 68 -22.32 16.65 22.36
N GLU A 69 -21.34 17.54 22.23
CA GLU A 69 -19.94 17.23 22.49
C GLU A 69 -19.71 16.74 23.93
N GLU A 70 -20.48 17.23 24.91
CA GLU A 70 -20.33 16.81 26.31
C GLU A 70 -20.81 15.36 26.48
N ASP A 71 -21.89 14.98 25.81
CA ASP A 71 -22.35 13.59 25.82
C ASP A 71 -21.35 12.66 25.14
N VAL A 72 -20.83 13.05 23.96
CA VAL A 72 -19.78 12.28 23.27
C VAL A 72 -18.55 12.12 24.18
N LYS A 73 -18.08 13.18 24.81
CA LYS A 73 -16.93 13.13 25.72
C LYS A 73 -17.19 12.22 26.94
N LYS A 74 -18.38 12.25 27.51
CA LYS A 74 -18.75 11.34 28.62
C LYS A 74 -18.73 9.87 28.21
N ARG A 75 -19.23 9.55 27.01
CA ARG A 75 -19.19 8.20 26.46
C ARG A 75 -17.77 7.77 26.16
N LEU A 76 -16.99 8.66 25.55
CA LEU A 76 -15.58 8.44 25.27
C LEU A 76 -14.79 8.14 26.55
N GLN A 77 -15.04 8.88 27.63
CA GLN A 77 -14.41 8.63 28.92
C GLN A 77 -14.73 7.21 29.44
N LYS A 78 -15.97 6.75 29.32
CA LYS A 78 -16.33 5.38 29.72
C LYS A 78 -15.60 4.32 28.90
N ILE A 79 -15.42 4.54 27.59
CA ILE A 79 -14.67 3.64 26.71
C ILE A 79 -13.20 3.61 27.11
N THR A 80 -12.57 4.76 27.30
CA THR A 80 -11.15 4.86 27.68
C THR A 80 -10.87 4.25 29.05
N GLU A 81 -11.78 4.41 30.03
CA GLU A 81 -11.70 3.76 31.33
C GLU A 81 -11.83 2.24 31.24
N ALA A 82 -12.79 1.74 30.43
CA ALA A 82 -13.00 0.30 30.23
C ALA A 82 -11.80 -0.36 29.54
N GLU A 83 -11.27 0.26 28.50
CA GLU A 83 -10.12 -0.22 27.72
C GLU A 83 -8.76 0.08 28.37
N LYS A 84 -8.75 0.88 29.46
CA LYS A 84 -7.52 1.33 30.16
C LYS A 84 -6.52 2.02 29.22
N ILE A 85 -7.02 2.88 28.34
CA ILE A 85 -6.24 3.67 27.41
C ILE A 85 -6.33 5.16 27.74
N GLU A 86 -5.29 5.90 27.39
CA GLU A 86 -5.28 7.36 27.46
C GLU A 86 -5.21 7.90 26.03
N LEU A 87 -6.15 8.77 25.68
CA LEU A 87 -6.16 9.49 24.40
C LEU A 87 -5.52 10.85 24.59
N ASP A 88 -4.89 11.36 23.55
CA ASP A 88 -4.50 12.76 23.49
C ASP A 88 -5.61 13.62 22.86
N GLU A 89 -5.42 14.93 22.88
CA GLU A 89 -6.39 15.90 22.36
C GLU A 89 -6.73 15.68 20.88
N LEU A 90 -5.75 15.27 20.04
CA LEU A 90 -5.97 15.01 18.62
C LEU A 90 -6.73 13.71 18.39
N GLN A 91 -6.50 12.70 19.21
CA GLN A 91 -7.25 11.45 19.15
C GLN A 91 -8.70 11.65 19.61
N GLU A 92 -8.92 12.41 20.69
CA GLU A 92 -10.26 12.81 21.13
C GLU A 92 -10.98 13.61 20.04
N GLN A 93 -10.28 14.58 19.43
CA GLN A 93 -10.80 15.33 18.28
C GLN A 93 -11.20 14.42 17.13
N ALA A 94 -10.38 13.41 16.80
CA ALA A 94 -10.70 12.47 15.73
C ALA A 94 -12.00 11.70 16.00
N VAL A 95 -12.29 11.32 17.25
CA VAL A 95 -13.55 10.68 17.61
C VAL A 95 -14.73 11.67 17.47
N LEU A 96 -14.58 12.90 17.96
CA LEU A 96 -15.61 13.95 17.82
C LEU A 96 -15.92 14.24 16.34
N GLU A 97 -14.88 14.37 15.52
CA GLU A 97 -15.04 14.59 14.07
C GLU A 97 -15.66 13.39 13.36
N ALA A 98 -15.35 12.15 13.79
CA ALA A 98 -15.98 10.94 13.25
C ALA A 98 -17.47 10.86 13.55
N VAL A 99 -17.90 11.36 14.71
CA VAL A 99 -19.31 11.38 15.12
C VAL A 99 -20.08 12.51 14.44
N SER A 100 -19.43 13.67 14.24
CA SER A 100 -20.10 14.86 13.70
C SER A 100 -20.12 14.93 12.16
N ASN A 101 -19.20 14.26 11.48
CA ASN A 101 -19.07 14.37 10.03
C ASN A 101 -19.36 13.06 9.30
N GLY A 102 -19.89 13.16 8.09
CA GLY A 102 -20.05 12.03 7.18
C GLY A 102 -18.75 11.60 6.48
N LEU A 103 -17.75 12.48 6.43
CA LEU A 103 -16.43 12.20 5.89
C LEU A 103 -15.36 12.71 6.85
N LEU A 104 -14.38 11.86 7.17
CA LEU A 104 -13.23 12.23 8.00
C LEU A 104 -11.95 11.64 7.43
N ILE A 105 -10.88 12.41 7.43
CA ILE A 105 -9.54 11.96 7.09
C ILE A 105 -8.67 12.00 8.34
N ILE A 106 -8.04 10.87 8.69
CA ILE A 106 -7.08 10.76 9.78
C ILE A 106 -5.72 10.43 9.18
N THR A 107 -4.72 11.26 9.41
CA THR A 107 -3.35 11.00 8.95
C THR A 107 -2.36 11.11 10.09
N GLY A 108 -1.30 10.31 10.02
CA GLY A 108 -0.23 10.34 11.03
C GLY A 108 0.87 9.33 10.73
N GLY A 109 2.06 9.60 11.20
CA GLY A 109 3.21 8.73 11.07
C GLY A 109 3.18 7.51 12.01
N PRO A 110 4.24 6.72 12.06
CA PRO A 110 4.36 5.60 12.97
C PRO A 110 4.37 6.09 14.43
N GLY A 111 3.75 5.32 15.32
CA GLY A 111 3.73 5.62 16.77
C GLY A 111 2.83 6.78 17.18
N THR A 112 2.02 7.34 16.29
CA THR A 112 1.08 8.43 16.59
C THR A 112 -0.29 7.96 17.07
N GLY A 113 -0.50 6.64 17.20
CA GLY A 113 -1.71 6.09 17.76
C GLY A 113 -2.89 5.96 16.80
N LYS A 114 -2.66 5.88 15.49
CA LYS A 114 -3.74 5.64 14.49
C LYS A 114 -4.61 4.45 14.84
N THR A 115 -3.99 3.30 15.16
CA THR A 115 -4.72 2.07 15.53
C THR A 115 -5.56 2.25 16.77
N THR A 116 -5.02 2.91 17.81
CA THR A 116 -5.77 3.22 19.04
C THR A 116 -6.98 4.11 18.72
N THR A 117 -6.80 5.11 17.87
CA THR A 117 -7.88 6.00 17.43
C THR A 117 -8.96 5.24 16.68
N ILE A 118 -8.57 4.37 15.73
CA ILE A 118 -9.52 3.51 14.99
C ILE A 118 -10.31 2.63 15.96
N ASN A 119 -9.64 1.94 16.90
CA ASN A 119 -10.31 1.10 17.88
C ASN A 119 -11.30 1.87 18.75
N THR A 120 -10.92 3.06 19.20
CA THR A 120 -11.83 3.90 19.99
C THR A 120 -13.05 4.32 19.18
N ILE A 121 -12.88 4.69 17.91
CA ILE A 121 -13.99 5.02 17.01
C ILE A 121 -14.91 3.80 16.80
N ILE A 122 -14.33 2.61 16.59
CA ILE A 122 -15.10 1.37 16.45
C ILE A 122 -15.93 1.11 17.71
N HIS A 123 -15.30 1.14 18.89
CA HIS A 123 -16.01 0.91 20.16
C HIS A 123 -17.10 1.94 20.42
N TYR A 124 -16.89 3.19 19.99
CA TYR A 124 -17.91 4.23 20.10
C TYR A 124 -19.17 3.89 19.27
N PHE A 125 -18.97 3.55 17.99
CA PHE A 125 -20.09 3.24 17.09
C PHE A 125 -20.73 1.86 17.38
N ASP A 126 -19.96 0.90 17.86
CA ASP A 126 -20.46 -0.41 18.29
C ASP A 126 -21.44 -0.26 19.48
N GLN A 127 -21.17 0.66 20.42
CA GLN A 127 -22.10 0.99 21.51
C GLN A 127 -23.39 1.70 21.05
N GLU A 128 -23.40 2.22 19.84
CA GLU A 128 -24.58 2.81 19.19
C GLU A 128 -25.33 1.80 18.31
N ASP A 129 -24.97 0.51 18.37
CA ASP A 129 -25.52 -0.58 17.54
C ASP A 129 -25.42 -0.28 16.02
N MET A 130 -24.37 0.43 15.60
CA MET A 130 -24.12 0.76 14.19
C MET A 130 -23.40 -0.37 13.46
N GLU A 131 -23.78 -0.62 12.20
CA GLU A 131 -23.11 -1.55 11.32
C GLU A 131 -21.80 -0.95 10.81
N ILE A 132 -20.67 -1.59 11.17
CA ILE A 132 -19.32 -1.10 10.87
C ILE A 132 -18.63 -2.04 9.88
N LEU A 133 -18.14 -1.50 8.78
CA LEU A 133 -17.32 -2.22 7.81
C LEU A 133 -15.88 -1.69 7.82
N LEU A 134 -14.93 -2.62 7.85
CA LEU A 134 -13.50 -2.31 7.84
C LEU A 134 -12.85 -2.81 6.56
N ALA A 135 -12.02 -1.99 5.94
CA ALA A 135 -11.27 -2.44 4.78
C ALA A 135 -9.89 -1.78 4.65
N ALA A 136 -9.06 -2.40 3.81
CA ALA A 136 -7.75 -1.90 3.44
C ALA A 136 -7.44 -2.27 1.97
N PRO A 137 -6.49 -1.61 1.30
CA PRO A 137 -6.20 -1.88 -0.10
C PRO A 137 -5.56 -3.24 -0.37
N THR A 138 -4.89 -3.86 0.61
CA THR A 138 -4.20 -5.15 0.46
C THR A 138 -4.65 -6.17 1.50
N GLY A 139 -4.50 -7.47 1.18
CA GLY A 139 -4.84 -8.56 2.09
C GLY A 139 -4.06 -8.49 3.41
N ARG A 140 -2.76 -8.17 3.35
CA ARG A 140 -1.92 -8.02 4.55
C ARG A 140 -2.34 -6.85 5.44
N ALA A 141 -2.68 -5.72 4.83
CA ALA A 141 -3.19 -4.58 5.59
C ALA A 141 -4.54 -4.88 6.23
N ALA A 142 -5.45 -5.55 5.51
CA ALA A 142 -6.73 -5.98 6.05
C ALA A 142 -6.56 -6.98 7.21
N LYS A 143 -5.70 -7.98 7.06
CA LYS A 143 -5.37 -8.93 8.13
C LYS A 143 -4.83 -8.22 9.37
N ARG A 144 -3.87 -7.32 9.19
CA ARG A 144 -3.30 -6.52 10.29
C ARG A 144 -4.38 -5.70 10.99
N MET A 145 -5.30 -5.11 10.23
CA MET A 145 -6.43 -4.36 10.78
C MET A 145 -7.34 -5.27 11.62
N THR A 146 -7.64 -6.49 11.14
CA THR A 146 -8.40 -7.50 11.90
C THR A 146 -7.69 -7.87 13.20
N GLU A 147 -6.41 -8.18 13.16
CA GLU A 147 -5.61 -8.53 14.34
C GLU A 147 -5.56 -7.40 15.37
N ALA A 148 -5.47 -6.15 14.90
CA ALA A 148 -5.36 -4.99 15.76
C ALA A 148 -6.70 -4.53 16.37
N THR A 149 -7.81 -4.75 15.66
CA THR A 149 -9.14 -4.28 16.09
C THR A 149 -10.01 -5.38 16.68
N GLY A 150 -9.76 -6.64 16.36
CA GLY A 150 -10.63 -7.76 16.68
C GLY A 150 -11.89 -7.86 15.79
N TYR A 151 -12.10 -6.92 14.86
CA TYR A 151 -13.19 -6.91 13.89
C TYR A 151 -12.70 -7.36 12.52
N GLU A 152 -13.54 -8.11 11.79
CA GLU A 152 -13.17 -8.58 10.45
C GLU A 152 -12.96 -7.40 9.49
N ALA A 153 -11.77 -7.29 8.93
CA ALA A 153 -11.46 -6.35 7.87
C ALA A 153 -11.23 -7.10 6.55
N LYS A 154 -11.71 -6.54 5.45
CA LYS A 154 -11.60 -7.10 4.09
C LYS A 154 -10.71 -6.23 3.22
N THR A 155 -10.22 -6.76 2.10
CA THR A 155 -9.69 -5.86 1.07
C THR A 155 -10.82 -5.03 0.47
N ILE A 156 -10.52 -3.80 0.01
CA ILE A 156 -11.54 -2.97 -0.66
C ILE A 156 -12.17 -3.75 -1.83
N HIS A 157 -11.38 -4.50 -2.59
CA HIS A 157 -11.88 -5.34 -3.69
C HIS A 157 -12.87 -6.41 -3.22
N ARG A 158 -12.60 -7.07 -2.09
CA ARG A 158 -13.53 -8.05 -1.50
C ARG A 158 -14.77 -7.39 -0.90
N LEU A 159 -14.59 -6.23 -0.28
CA LEU A 159 -15.71 -5.45 0.23
C LEU A 159 -16.69 -5.07 -0.89
N LEU A 160 -16.15 -4.71 -2.06
CA LEU A 160 -16.91 -4.36 -3.26
C LEU A 160 -17.37 -5.58 -4.07
N GLU A 161 -17.09 -6.80 -3.62
CA GLU A 161 -17.49 -8.06 -4.28
C GLU A 161 -17.06 -8.08 -5.76
N LEU A 162 -15.75 -8.00 -5.98
CA LEU A 162 -15.20 -8.05 -7.34
C LEU A 162 -15.45 -9.41 -7.97
N THR A 163 -16.14 -9.44 -9.13
CA THR A 163 -16.50 -10.63 -9.88
C THR A 163 -16.04 -10.56 -11.34
N GLY A 164 -16.12 -11.67 -12.06
CA GLY A 164 -15.69 -11.79 -13.45
C GLY A 164 -14.26 -12.30 -13.62
N ALA A 165 -13.92 -12.72 -14.83
CA ALA A 165 -12.58 -13.17 -15.21
C ALA A 165 -11.87 -12.06 -16.01
N PRO A 166 -10.57 -11.82 -15.79
CA PRO A 166 -9.80 -10.92 -16.65
C PRO A 166 -9.80 -11.44 -18.08
N VAL A 167 -10.16 -10.59 -19.04
CA VAL A 167 -10.06 -10.95 -20.47
C VAL A 167 -8.58 -11.03 -20.83
N ALA A 168 -8.10 -12.20 -21.19
CA ALA A 168 -6.77 -12.38 -21.73
C ALA A 168 -6.72 -11.80 -23.14
N ASP A 169 -6.15 -10.61 -23.31
CA ASP A 169 -5.85 -10.08 -24.64
C ASP A 169 -4.52 -10.66 -25.13
N PRO A 170 -4.53 -11.51 -26.17
CA PRO A 170 -3.32 -12.14 -26.70
C PRO A 170 -2.35 -11.18 -27.41
N LYS A 171 -2.69 -9.91 -27.60
CA LYS A 171 -1.93 -8.95 -28.40
C LYS A 171 -1.21 -7.85 -27.60
N ASN A 172 -1.35 -7.76 -26.29
CA ASN A 172 -0.76 -6.68 -25.49
C ASN A 172 0.38 -7.19 -24.61
N ASN A 173 1.52 -7.49 -25.22
CA ASN A 173 2.79 -7.79 -24.55
C ASN A 173 3.52 -6.50 -24.18
N GLY A 174 3.06 -5.75 -23.23
CA GLY A 174 3.84 -4.64 -22.68
C GLY A 174 3.07 -3.33 -22.59
N ASN A 175 2.38 -3.18 -21.59
CA ASN A 175 2.08 -2.00 -20.80
C ASN A 175 0.68 -2.04 -20.18
N SER A 176 0.65 -1.62 -18.93
CA SER A 176 -0.48 -1.05 -18.23
C SER A 176 -1.47 -2.00 -17.54
N GLY A 177 -1.60 -1.73 -16.25
CA GLY A 177 -2.62 -2.29 -15.37
C GLY A 177 -4.06 -1.94 -15.74
N GLU A 178 -4.30 -1.16 -16.82
CA GLU A 178 -5.61 -0.66 -17.19
C GLU A 178 -6.49 -1.68 -17.94
N ASN A 179 -5.90 -2.58 -18.73
CA ASN A 179 -6.67 -3.57 -19.51
C ASN A 179 -6.99 -4.86 -18.74
N ARG A 180 -6.59 -4.96 -17.48
CA ARG A 180 -6.82 -6.18 -16.67
C ARG A 180 -8.18 -6.26 -16.02
N LEU A 181 -8.92 -5.16 -15.96
CA LEU A 181 -10.27 -5.11 -15.42
C LEU A 181 -11.36 -5.24 -16.50
N GLU A 182 -11.00 -5.32 -17.77
CA GLU A 182 -11.97 -5.66 -18.82
C GLU A 182 -12.55 -7.05 -18.54
N GLY A 183 -13.86 -7.10 -18.28
CA GLY A 183 -14.57 -8.31 -17.88
C GLY A 183 -14.70 -8.53 -16.38
N MET A 184 -14.04 -7.71 -15.53
CA MET A 184 -14.25 -7.70 -14.09
C MET A 184 -15.10 -6.50 -13.70
N HIS A 185 -16.05 -6.71 -12.79
CA HIS A 185 -16.90 -5.63 -12.28
C HIS A 185 -17.15 -5.81 -10.78
N PHE A 186 -17.46 -4.71 -10.12
CA PHE A 186 -17.85 -4.71 -8.73
C PHE A 186 -19.36 -4.86 -8.61
N GLU A 187 -19.82 -5.87 -7.86
CA GLU A 187 -21.24 -6.08 -7.56
C GLU A 187 -21.79 -4.99 -6.66
N ARG A 188 -20.96 -4.44 -5.76
CA ARG A 188 -21.29 -3.29 -4.94
C ARG A 188 -21.02 -1.99 -5.70
N ASN A 189 -22.08 -1.23 -5.92
CA ASN A 189 -22.09 0.01 -6.71
C ASN A 189 -23.31 0.89 -6.34
N GLU A 190 -23.63 1.88 -7.14
CA GLU A 190 -24.75 2.80 -6.93
C GLU A 190 -26.12 2.11 -6.88
N GLU A 191 -26.31 1.00 -7.60
CA GLU A 191 -27.55 0.21 -7.64
C GLU A 191 -27.63 -0.83 -6.52
N ASN A 192 -26.47 -1.25 -6.01
CA ASN A 192 -26.34 -2.24 -4.95
C ASN A 192 -25.29 -1.77 -3.92
N PRO A 193 -25.58 -0.73 -3.14
CA PRO A 193 -24.60 -0.15 -2.22
C PRO A 193 -24.28 -1.05 -1.04
N LEU A 194 -23.23 -0.70 -0.32
CA LEU A 194 -22.86 -1.33 0.95
C LEU A 194 -23.91 -0.98 2.00
N ASP A 195 -24.32 -1.99 2.75
CA ASP A 195 -25.21 -1.81 3.90
C ASP A 195 -24.35 -1.59 5.15
N ALA A 196 -24.11 -0.34 5.49
CA ALA A 196 -23.28 0.05 6.61
C ALA A 196 -23.58 1.48 7.07
N ASP A 197 -23.48 1.70 8.38
CA ASP A 197 -23.56 3.03 8.99
C ASP A 197 -22.19 3.73 9.00
N VAL A 198 -21.13 2.94 9.15
CA VAL A 198 -19.74 3.41 9.24
C VAL A 198 -18.83 2.52 8.40
N ILE A 199 -18.01 3.14 7.58
CA ILE A 199 -16.96 2.46 6.81
C ILE A 199 -15.61 3.08 7.15
N ILE A 200 -14.66 2.26 7.59
CA ILE A 200 -13.30 2.69 7.91
C ILE A 200 -12.32 2.05 6.93
N ILE A 201 -11.56 2.88 6.23
CA ILE A 201 -10.54 2.42 5.29
C ILE A 201 -9.16 2.82 5.83
N ASP A 202 -8.31 1.83 6.07
CA ASP A 202 -6.92 2.06 6.46
C ASP A 202 -5.96 1.97 5.26
N GLU A 203 -4.71 2.42 5.43
CA GLU A 203 -3.66 2.45 4.40
C GLU A 203 -4.05 3.22 3.13
N MET A 204 -4.74 4.35 3.30
CA MET A 204 -5.23 5.19 2.19
C MET A 204 -4.14 5.73 1.26
N SER A 205 -2.87 5.77 1.68
CA SER A 205 -1.74 6.13 0.81
C SER A 205 -1.61 5.23 -0.40
N MET A 206 -2.08 3.98 -0.31
CA MET A 206 -2.03 2.98 -1.38
C MET A 206 -3.24 3.00 -2.31
N VAL A 207 -4.28 3.78 -2.01
CA VAL A 207 -5.53 3.82 -2.78
C VAL A 207 -5.40 4.80 -3.94
N ASP A 208 -5.58 4.30 -5.16
CA ASP A 208 -5.56 5.10 -6.39
C ASP A 208 -6.95 5.70 -6.72
N ILE A 209 -7.01 6.53 -7.76
CA ILE A 209 -8.24 7.21 -8.15
C ILE A 209 -9.33 6.23 -8.61
N SER A 210 -8.97 5.12 -9.24
CA SER A 210 -9.93 4.13 -9.74
C SER A 210 -10.59 3.38 -8.59
N LEU A 211 -9.79 2.99 -7.59
CA LEU A 211 -10.27 2.24 -6.45
C LEU A 211 -11.15 3.08 -5.53
N ILE A 212 -10.75 4.34 -5.22
CA ILE A 212 -11.59 5.24 -4.43
C ILE A 212 -12.89 5.59 -5.16
N HIS A 213 -12.84 5.81 -6.47
CA HIS A 213 -14.02 6.05 -7.29
C HIS A 213 -15.03 4.90 -7.19
N SER A 214 -14.54 3.66 -7.32
CA SER A 214 -15.38 2.46 -7.19
C SER A 214 -15.95 2.30 -5.79
N LEU A 215 -15.17 2.57 -4.75
CA LEU A 215 -15.63 2.53 -3.36
C LEU A 215 -16.75 3.55 -3.13
N LEU A 216 -16.55 4.80 -3.54
CA LEU A 216 -17.53 5.87 -3.33
C LEU A 216 -18.86 5.61 -4.03
N LYS A 217 -18.85 4.92 -5.18
CA LYS A 217 -20.08 4.47 -5.85
C LYS A 217 -20.91 3.49 -5.02
N ALA A 218 -20.29 2.75 -4.15
CA ALA A 218 -20.96 1.78 -3.28
C ALA A 218 -21.31 2.32 -1.90
N VAL A 219 -20.97 3.58 -1.58
CA VAL A 219 -21.22 4.20 -0.28
C VAL A 219 -22.46 5.10 -0.37
N ASN A 220 -23.45 4.84 0.46
CA ASN A 220 -24.65 5.66 0.53
C ASN A 220 -24.39 7.02 1.19
N VAL A 221 -25.08 8.05 0.74
CA VAL A 221 -25.12 9.33 1.45
C VAL A 221 -25.78 9.11 2.81
N GLY A 222 -25.12 9.54 3.87
CA GLY A 222 -25.50 9.28 5.25
C GLY A 222 -24.65 8.22 5.97
N THR A 223 -23.97 7.34 5.22
CA THR A 223 -22.92 6.48 5.78
C THR A 223 -21.70 7.34 6.13
N ARG A 224 -21.11 7.12 7.30
CA ARG A 224 -19.86 7.77 7.71
C ARG A 224 -18.67 7.06 7.07
N LEU A 225 -17.86 7.80 6.33
CA LEU A 225 -16.64 7.31 5.70
C LEU A 225 -15.42 7.89 6.40
N ILE A 226 -14.62 7.03 7.02
CA ILE A 226 -13.40 7.40 7.73
C ILE A 226 -12.21 6.83 6.98
N LEU A 227 -11.36 7.72 6.49
CA LEU A 227 -10.19 7.41 5.68
C LEU A 227 -8.92 7.61 6.50
N VAL A 228 -8.18 6.54 6.73
CA VAL A 228 -6.98 6.56 7.57
C VAL A 228 -5.74 6.24 6.75
N GLY A 229 -4.65 6.95 6.96
CA GLY A 229 -3.40 6.67 6.26
C GLY A 229 -2.24 7.56 6.69
N ASP A 230 -1.10 7.27 6.14
CA ASP A 230 0.12 8.07 6.33
C ASP A 230 0.47 8.74 4.99
N VAL A 231 0.24 10.06 4.92
CA VAL A 231 0.46 10.84 3.69
C VAL A 231 1.94 10.93 3.29
N ASN A 232 2.86 10.59 4.18
CA ASN A 232 4.31 10.66 3.96
C ASN A 232 4.89 9.34 3.43
N GLN A 233 4.11 8.27 3.43
CA GLN A 233 4.49 7.01 2.79
C GLN A 233 4.44 7.13 1.25
N LEU A 234 4.98 6.12 0.58
CA LEU A 234 4.89 6.02 -0.87
C LEU A 234 3.43 6.09 -1.33
N PRO A 235 3.15 6.84 -2.40
CA PRO A 235 1.80 6.89 -2.98
C PRO A 235 1.43 5.56 -3.64
N SER A 236 0.15 5.43 -4.04
CA SER A 236 -0.35 4.28 -4.80
C SER A 236 0.48 3.99 -6.05
N VAL A 237 0.52 2.73 -6.49
CA VAL A 237 1.14 2.36 -7.77
C VAL A 237 0.29 2.87 -8.94
N GLY A 238 -1.03 2.82 -8.79
CA GLY A 238 -1.99 3.33 -9.78
C GLY A 238 -2.03 4.86 -9.86
N PRO A 239 -2.82 5.41 -10.80
CA PRO A 239 -2.86 6.84 -11.09
C PRO A 239 -3.51 7.64 -9.96
N GLY A 240 -3.13 8.92 -9.88
CA GLY A 240 -3.65 9.87 -8.89
C GLY A 240 -2.81 9.96 -7.61
N ASN A 241 -3.20 10.85 -6.73
CA ASN A 241 -2.60 11.07 -5.41
C ASN A 241 -3.70 11.40 -4.39
N VAL A 242 -4.64 10.47 -4.26
CA VAL A 242 -5.95 10.67 -3.62
C VAL A 242 -5.84 11.27 -2.22
N LEU A 243 -5.15 10.60 -1.31
CA LEU A 243 -5.05 11.04 0.09
C LEU A 243 -4.42 12.44 0.20
N ARG A 244 -3.34 12.68 -0.54
CA ARG A 244 -2.65 13.98 -0.53
C ARG A 244 -3.51 15.09 -1.13
N ASP A 245 -4.19 14.81 -2.24
CA ASP A 245 -5.06 15.78 -2.92
C ASP A 245 -6.26 16.17 -2.05
N MET A 246 -6.86 15.21 -1.37
CA MET A 246 -7.95 15.46 -0.42
C MET A 246 -7.49 16.32 0.76
N ILE A 247 -6.35 16.00 1.37
CA ILE A 247 -5.79 16.78 2.48
C ILE A 247 -5.41 18.19 2.01
N ALA A 248 -4.75 18.30 0.85
CA ALA A 248 -4.28 19.57 0.31
C ALA A 248 -5.41 20.46 -0.22
N SER A 249 -6.62 19.94 -0.44
CA SER A 249 -7.80 20.73 -0.81
C SER A 249 -8.35 21.55 0.35
N GLU A 250 -8.09 21.13 1.60
CA GLU A 250 -8.64 21.74 2.83
C GLU A 250 -10.19 21.81 2.85
N ALA A 251 -10.86 21.06 1.96
CA ALA A 251 -12.32 21.07 1.83
C ALA A 251 -13.02 20.10 2.79
N PHE A 252 -12.31 19.19 3.41
CA PHE A 252 -12.83 18.13 4.26
C PHE A 252 -12.20 18.14 5.65
N PRO A 253 -12.90 17.62 6.68
CA PRO A 253 -12.32 17.43 8.00
C PRO A 253 -11.08 16.53 7.96
N VAL A 254 -9.96 17.03 8.48
CA VAL A 254 -8.68 16.32 8.56
C VAL A 254 -8.13 16.42 9.97
N VAL A 255 -7.85 15.27 10.59
CA VAL A 255 -7.13 15.21 11.86
C VAL A 255 -5.73 14.66 11.61
N LYS A 256 -4.70 15.45 11.94
CA LYS A 256 -3.29 15.06 11.82
C LYS A 256 -2.76 14.64 13.18
N LEU A 257 -2.57 13.35 13.40
CA LEU A 257 -1.97 12.81 14.61
C LEU A 257 -0.46 13.04 14.58
N THR A 258 0.04 13.92 15.44
CA THR A 258 1.45 14.34 15.46
C THR A 258 2.20 13.90 16.71
N LYS A 259 1.49 13.57 17.78
CA LYS A 259 2.10 13.18 19.05
C LYS A 259 2.62 11.75 19.00
N ILE A 260 3.90 11.60 19.28
CA ILE A 260 4.53 10.29 19.46
C ILE A 260 4.31 9.86 20.92
N PHE A 261 3.65 8.71 21.13
CA PHE A 261 3.41 8.22 22.48
C PHE A 261 4.70 7.76 23.17
N ARG A 262 4.72 7.82 24.49
CA ARG A 262 5.91 7.57 25.32
C ARG A 262 6.57 6.21 25.02
N GLN A 263 5.80 5.16 24.84
CA GLN A 263 6.34 3.84 24.46
C GLN A 263 6.98 3.87 23.08
N ALA A 264 6.32 4.51 22.12
CA ALA A 264 6.81 4.66 20.75
C ALA A 264 8.08 5.53 20.70
N ALA A 265 8.19 6.55 21.54
CA ALA A 265 9.37 7.41 21.64
C ALA A 265 10.64 6.69 22.17
N GLN A 266 10.50 5.49 22.71
CA GLN A 266 11.63 4.63 23.11
C GLN A 266 12.24 3.85 21.93
N SER A 267 11.54 3.78 20.80
CA SER A 267 12.01 3.14 19.58
C SER A 267 12.75 4.13 18.69
N ASP A 268 14.01 3.86 18.41
CA ASP A 268 14.79 4.65 17.45
C ASP A 268 14.26 4.50 16.02
N ILE A 269 13.56 3.39 15.67
CA ILE A 269 12.85 3.24 14.38
C ILE A 269 11.85 4.37 14.24
N ILE A 270 11.00 4.59 15.24
CA ILE A 270 9.94 5.60 15.19
C ILE A 270 10.53 7.00 15.21
N VAL A 271 11.45 7.29 16.14
CA VAL A 271 12.10 8.60 16.25
C VAL A 271 12.83 8.96 14.97
N ASN A 272 13.58 8.01 14.39
CA ASN A 272 14.32 8.23 13.16
C ASN A 272 13.39 8.31 11.94
N ALA A 273 12.27 7.58 11.91
CA ALA A 273 11.27 7.74 10.85
C ALA A 273 10.72 9.18 10.82
N HIS A 274 10.40 9.77 11.96
CA HIS A 274 9.99 11.18 12.02
C HIS A 274 11.11 12.12 11.56
N LYS A 275 12.35 11.91 11.98
CA LYS A 275 13.50 12.70 11.48
C LYS A 275 13.68 12.58 9.97
N ILE A 276 13.56 11.38 9.42
CA ILE A 276 13.61 11.17 7.96
C ILE A 276 12.50 11.98 7.30
N ASN A 277 11.27 11.90 7.82
CA ASN A 277 10.14 12.64 7.27
C ASN A 277 10.36 14.15 7.26
N ASP A 278 10.94 14.67 8.34
CA ASP A 278 11.20 16.11 8.51
C ASP A 278 12.50 16.57 7.81
N GLY A 279 13.22 15.65 7.16
CA GLY A 279 14.50 15.96 6.48
C GLY A 279 15.66 16.22 7.44
N GLU A 280 15.55 15.77 8.68
CA GLU A 280 16.58 15.96 9.69
C GLU A 280 17.69 14.91 9.56
N VAL A 281 18.85 15.26 10.11
CA VAL A 281 20.00 14.34 10.18
C VAL A 281 19.70 13.21 11.15
N VAL A 282 19.80 11.97 10.66
CA VAL A 282 19.65 10.78 11.48
C VAL A 282 21.02 10.34 12.04
N PRO A 283 21.17 10.16 13.36
CA PRO A 283 22.45 9.78 13.97
C PRO A 283 22.77 8.30 13.74
N LEU A 284 23.41 7.95 12.62
CA LEU A 284 23.71 6.57 12.22
C LEU A 284 24.82 5.90 13.04
N ASN A 285 25.62 6.67 13.77
CA ASN A 285 26.70 6.18 14.64
C ASN A 285 26.25 5.98 16.10
N LYS A 286 25.00 6.30 16.42
CA LYS A 286 24.43 6.09 17.75
C LYS A 286 24.21 4.61 18.01
N LYS A 287 24.60 4.14 19.19
CA LYS A 287 24.27 2.80 19.64
C LYS A 287 22.76 2.69 19.86
N SER A 288 22.09 1.90 19.03
CA SER A 288 20.65 1.66 19.08
C SER A 288 20.35 0.18 19.25
N ARG A 289 19.15 -0.11 19.77
CA ARG A 289 18.65 -1.51 19.90
C ARG A 289 17.87 -1.95 18.67
N ASP A 290 17.17 -1.04 18.01
CA ASP A 290 16.20 -1.37 16.95
C ASP A 290 16.48 -0.65 15.61
N PHE A 291 17.45 0.29 15.57
CA PHE A 291 17.86 1.00 14.37
C PHE A 291 19.37 0.90 14.20
N LEU A 292 19.82 0.00 13.33
CA LEU A 292 21.22 -0.32 13.15
C LEU A 292 21.72 0.10 11.77
N PHE A 293 22.94 0.66 11.72
CA PHE A 293 23.61 0.98 10.46
C PHE A 293 24.98 0.31 10.41
N ILE A 294 25.25 -0.44 9.33
CA ILE A 294 26.53 -1.11 9.07
C ILE A 294 27.15 -0.46 7.84
N ARG A 295 28.27 0.25 8.04
CA ARG A 295 28.96 0.88 6.92
C ARG A 295 29.66 -0.17 6.05
N ARG A 296 29.32 -0.14 4.75
CA ARG A 296 29.98 -0.92 3.69
C ARG A 296 29.98 -0.11 2.41
N ASP A 297 31.14 -0.05 1.76
CA ASP A 297 31.33 0.77 0.56
C ASP A 297 31.15 -0.05 -0.74
N TYR A 298 31.30 -1.39 -0.67
CA TYR A 298 31.23 -2.27 -1.84
C TYR A 298 29.97 -3.15 -1.83
N PRO A 299 29.26 -3.30 -2.98
CA PRO A 299 28.06 -4.13 -3.08
C PRO A 299 28.24 -5.57 -2.61
N ALA A 300 29.40 -6.19 -2.90
CA ALA A 300 29.68 -7.56 -2.48
C ALA A 300 29.72 -7.73 -0.95
N ASP A 301 30.28 -6.76 -0.23
CA ASP A 301 30.32 -6.77 1.24
C ASP A 301 28.92 -6.52 1.82
N ILE A 302 28.14 -5.64 1.19
CA ILE A 302 26.74 -5.39 1.56
C ILE A 302 25.93 -6.69 1.46
N VAL A 303 26.02 -7.41 0.35
CA VAL A 303 25.30 -8.68 0.15
C VAL A 303 25.73 -9.72 1.18
N LYS A 304 27.04 -9.85 1.44
CA LYS A 304 27.57 -10.78 2.43
C LYS A 304 27.02 -10.51 3.82
N ASP A 305 27.04 -9.24 4.25
CA ASP A 305 26.52 -8.87 5.57
C ASP A 305 25.01 -9.06 5.66
N MET A 306 24.24 -8.73 4.61
CA MET A 306 22.81 -9.00 4.58
C MET A 306 22.49 -10.49 4.74
N MET A 307 23.27 -11.38 4.10
CA MET A 307 23.12 -12.83 4.26
C MET A 307 23.35 -13.27 5.71
N VAL A 308 24.42 -12.79 6.35
CA VAL A 308 24.72 -13.10 7.76
C VAL A 308 23.64 -12.54 8.70
N LEU A 309 23.17 -11.34 8.45
CA LEU A 309 22.11 -10.73 9.25
C LEU A 309 20.82 -11.56 9.20
N VAL A 310 20.39 -11.94 8.02
CA VAL A 310 19.11 -12.67 7.83
C VAL A 310 19.20 -14.11 8.31
N GLN A 311 20.34 -14.78 8.06
CA GLN A 311 20.50 -16.19 8.41
C GLN A 311 20.84 -16.42 9.89
N ASP A 312 21.78 -15.62 10.44
CA ASP A 312 22.42 -15.95 11.70
C ASP A 312 22.10 -14.98 12.85
N LYS A 313 21.93 -13.68 12.57
CA LYS A 313 21.88 -12.65 13.61
C LYS A 313 20.45 -12.24 13.99
N LEU A 314 19.67 -11.83 13.02
CA LEU A 314 18.35 -11.25 13.26
C LEU A 314 17.31 -12.25 13.76
N PRO A 315 17.26 -13.53 13.31
CA PRO A 315 16.28 -14.48 13.83
C PRO A 315 16.32 -14.59 15.36
N ASN A 316 17.53 -14.75 15.92
CA ASN A 316 17.72 -14.81 17.37
C ASN A 316 17.48 -13.46 18.04
N TYR A 317 17.81 -12.35 17.37
CA TYR A 317 17.70 -11.01 17.95
C TYR A 317 16.27 -10.54 18.10
N VAL A 318 15.42 -10.82 17.12
CA VAL A 318 14.00 -10.41 17.14
C VAL A 318 13.05 -11.56 17.47
N HIS A 319 13.57 -12.75 17.82
CA HIS A 319 12.78 -13.95 18.15
C HIS A 319 11.77 -14.32 17.05
N ALA A 320 12.25 -14.36 15.78
CA ALA A 320 11.45 -14.67 14.61
C ALA A 320 12.15 -15.71 13.72
N GLU A 321 11.41 -16.35 12.84
CA GLU A 321 11.99 -17.24 11.84
C GLU A 321 12.73 -16.44 10.76
N MET A 322 13.71 -17.06 10.12
CA MET A 322 14.45 -16.44 9.00
C MET A 322 13.50 -16.00 7.87
N SER A 323 12.44 -16.76 7.62
CA SER A 323 11.42 -16.45 6.62
C SER A 323 10.65 -15.17 6.90
N ASP A 324 10.57 -14.73 8.17
CA ASP A 324 9.84 -13.54 8.56
C ASP A 324 10.67 -12.25 8.44
N ILE A 325 11.98 -12.41 8.25
CA ILE A 325 12.90 -11.28 8.05
C ILE A 325 12.91 -10.93 6.57
N GLN A 326 12.80 -9.63 6.26
CA GLN A 326 12.69 -9.19 4.88
C GLN A 326 13.83 -8.27 4.46
N ILE A 327 14.49 -8.63 3.36
CA ILE A 327 15.38 -7.73 2.64
C ILE A 327 14.53 -6.89 1.69
N MET A 328 14.71 -5.57 1.75
CA MET A 328 14.01 -4.63 0.87
C MET A 328 15.00 -3.72 0.18
N THR A 329 14.88 -3.57 -1.13
CA THR A 329 15.77 -2.73 -1.94
C THR A 329 14.98 -1.72 -2.77
N PRO A 330 15.57 -0.54 -3.08
CA PRO A 330 14.96 0.44 -3.97
C PRO A 330 14.75 -0.04 -5.40
N MET A 331 15.59 -0.98 -5.88
CA MET A 331 15.75 -1.28 -7.30
C MET A 331 15.40 -2.72 -7.66
N ARG A 332 14.92 -2.94 -8.89
CA ARG A 332 14.76 -4.29 -9.46
C ARG A 332 16.06 -4.82 -10.07
N LYS A 333 16.80 -3.98 -10.79
CA LYS A 333 18.03 -4.32 -11.54
C LYS A 333 19.28 -3.79 -10.85
N GLY A 334 20.43 -4.32 -11.23
CA GLY A 334 21.74 -3.98 -10.66
C GLY A 334 22.20 -4.95 -9.57
N ALA A 335 23.42 -4.77 -9.08
CA ALA A 335 24.04 -5.68 -8.12
C ALA A 335 23.27 -5.84 -6.80
N LEU A 336 22.59 -4.77 -6.36
CA LEU A 336 21.73 -4.73 -5.17
C LEU A 336 20.24 -4.66 -5.53
N GLY A 337 19.88 -4.98 -6.78
CA GLY A 337 18.49 -5.09 -7.22
C GLY A 337 17.88 -6.45 -6.87
N VAL A 338 16.55 -6.51 -6.84
CA VAL A 338 15.78 -7.72 -6.48
C VAL A 338 16.21 -8.95 -7.28
N GLU A 339 16.43 -8.80 -8.59
CA GLU A 339 16.76 -9.93 -9.48
C GLU A 339 18.09 -10.57 -9.11
N ALA A 340 19.13 -9.76 -8.91
CA ALA A 340 20.47 -10.24 -8.54
C ALA A 340 20.50 -10.75 -7.10
N LEU A 341 19.84 -10.05 -6.17
CA LEU A 341 19.78 -10.44 -4.77
C LEU A 341 19.05 -11.78 -4.60
N ASN A 342 17.88 -11.95 -5.20
CA ASN A 342 17.12 -13.20 -5.07
C ASN A 342 17.90 -14.42 -5.55
N LYS A 343 18.65 -14.30 -6.65
CA LYS A 343 19.49 -15.37 -7.15
C LYS A 343 20.58 -15.76 -6.15
N GLN A 344 21.30 -14.76 -5.60
CA GLN A 344 22.38 -15.00 -4.63
C GLN A 344 21.84 -15.52 -3.29
N LEU A 345 20.71 -14.97 -2.83
CA LEU A 345 20.06 -15.37 -1.59
C LEU A 345 19.49 -16.80 -1.68
N GLN A 346 18.90 -17.17 -2.82
CA GLN A 346 18.44 -18.53 -3.06
C GLN A 346 19.59 -19.53 -3.00
N GLU A 347 20.70 -19.26 -3.67
CA GLU A 347 21.90 -20.11 -3.63
C GLU A 347 22.43 -20.28 -2.20
N ARG A 348 22.33 -19.25 -1.37
CA ARG A 348 22.79 -19.28 0.02
C ARG A 348 21.81 -19.95 0.97
N PHE A 349 20.52 -19.59 0.89
CA PHE A 349 19.53 -20.01 1.88
C PHE A 349 18.82 -21.31 1.51
N ASN A 350 18.72 -21.59 0.22
CA ASN A 350 18.08 -22.79 -0.31
C ASN A 350 18.90 -23.36 -1.49
N PRO A 351 20.13 -23.85 -1.25
CA PRO A 351 20.98 -24.39 -2.31
C PRO A 351 20.34 -25.61 -2.99
N PRO A 352 20.68 -25.88 -4.26
CA PRO A 352 20.22 -27.07 -4.96
C PRO A 352 20.67 -28.34 -4.25
N ALA A 353 19.80 -29.34 -4.26
CA ALA A 353 20.11 -30.66 -3.70
C ALA A 353 19.36 -31.74 -4.50
N PRO A 354 19.92 -32.97 -4.61
CA PRO A 354 19.30 -34.04 -5.43
C PRO A 354 17.85 -34.38 -5.06
N GLN A 355 17.48 -34.15 -3.81
CA GLN A 355 16.13 -34.43 -3.30
C GLN A 355 15.15 -33.23 -3.46
N LYS A 356 15.63 -32.08 -3.90
CA LYS A 356 14.81 -30.91 -4.11
C LYS A 356 14.39 -30.81 -5.55
N ALA A 357 13.09 -30.86 -5.79
CA ALA A 357 12.54 -30.62 -7.13
C ALA A 357 12.66 -29.13 -7.51
N GLU A 358 12.92 -28.88 -8.77
CA GLU A 358 13.08 -27.56 -9.36
C GLU A 358 12.20 -27.41 -10.60
N LYS A 359 11.78 -26.19 -10.87
CA LYS A 359 11.07 -25.79 -12.09
C LYS A 359 11.57 -24.44 -12.56
N GLU A 360 12.05 -24.39 -13.78
CA GLU A 360 12.37 -23.13 -14.44
C GLU A 360 11.11 -22.54 -15.11
N SER A 361 10.87 -21.23 -14.88
CA SER A 361 9.82 -20.47 -15.52
C SER A 361 10.27 -19.02 -15.69
N GLY A 362 10.18 -18.46 -16.89
CA GLY A 362 10.53 -17.08 -17.17
C GLY A 362 11.99 -16.68 -16.81
N GLY A 363 12.93 -17.63 -16.85
CA GLY A 363 14.33 -17.41 -16.46
C GLY A 363 14.58 -17.45 -14.95
N THR A 364 13.56 -17.72 -14.13
CA THR A 364 13.65 -17.96 -12.69
C THR A 364 13.56 -19.46 -12.40
N ILE A 365 14.47 -19.97 -11.58
CA ILE A 365 14.42 -21.34 -11.08
C ILE A 365 13.70 -21.31 -9.75
N PHE A 366 12.53 -21.94 -9.68
CA PHE A 366 11.80 -22.19 -8.45
C PHE A 366 12.20 -23.55 -7.87
N ARG A 367 12.43 -23.62 -6.59
CA ARG A 367 12.90 -24.79 -5.86
C ARG A 367 12.07 -25.03 -4.62
N VAL A 368 11.83 -26.28 -4.29
CA VAL A 368 11.15 -26.63 -3.03
C VAL A 368 11.91 -26.00 -1.85
N GLY A 369 11.18 -25.28 -1.00
CA GLY A 369 11.71 -24.51 0.12
C GLY A 369 11.94 -23.02 -0.19
N ASP A 370 11.77 -22.58 -1.44
CA ASP A 370 11.90 -21.15 -1.77
C ASP A 370 10.81 -20.30 -1.16
N LYS A 371 11.20 -19.11 -0.71
CA LYS A 371 10.29 -18.03 -0.36
C LYS A 371 9.85 -17.31 -1.63
N VAL A 372 8.56 -17.27 -1.84
CA VAL A 372 7.94 -16.63 -3.02
C VAL A 372 6.88 -15.61 -2.62
N MET A 373 6.55 -14.74 -3.56
CA MET A 373 5.49 -13.73 -3.43
C MET A 373 4.58 -13.81 -4.63
N GLN A 374 3.28 -13.76 -4.39
CA GLN A 374 2.26 -13.50 -5.42
C GLN A 374 2.42 -12.06 -5.91
N ILE A 375 2.54 -11.88 -7.22
CA ILE A 375 2.78 -10.55 -7.83
C ILE A 375 1.57 -9.99 -8.59
N LYS A 376 0.50 -10.76 -8.67
CA LYS A 376 -0.78 -10.40 -9.30
C LYS A 376 -1.92 -10.80 -8.35
N ASN A 377 -3.02 -10.06 -8.35
CA ASN A 377 -4.23 -10.53 -7.68
C ASN A 377 -4.83 -11.68 -8.50
N ASN A 378 -5.08 -12.81 -7.87
CA ASN A 378 -5.82 -13.93 -8.45
C ASN A 378 -6.99 -14.28 -7.51
N TYR A 379 -8.19 -13.82 -7.86
CA TYR A 379 -9.39 -13.95 -7.04
C TYR A 379 -10.03 -15.33 -7.11
N GLN A 380 -9.68 -16.12 -8.13
CA GLN A 380 -10.29 -17.42 -8.43
C GLN A 380 -9.42 -18.60 -8.04
N ILE A 381 -8.15 -18.37 -7.67
CA ILE A 381 -7.29 -19.47 -7.27
C ILE A 381 -7.75 -20.01 -5.92
N GLU A 382 -7.99 -21.29 -5.87
CA GLU A 382 -8.45 -21.96 -4.66
C GLU A 382 -7.29 -22.17 -3.67
N TRP A 383 -7.61 -22.07 -2.40
CA TRP A 383 -6.72 -22.46 -1.33
C TRP A 383 -7.45 -23.34 -0.32
N GLU A 384 -6.68 -24.19 0.36
CA GLU A 384 -7.19 -25.02 1.43
C GLU A 384 -6.22 -25.06 2.62
N VAL A 385 -6.77 -25.14 3.82
CA VAL A 385 -6.01 -25.44 5.04
C VAL A 385 -6.18 -26.92 5.34
N ARG A 386 -5.05 -27.64 5.46
CA ARG A 386 -5.05 -29.08 5.70
C ARG A 386 -4.71 -29.37 7.18
N ASN A 387 -5.37 -30.35 7.76
CA ASN A 387 -5.00 -30.87 9.08
C ASN A 387 -3.73 -31.74 8.99
N ARG A 388 -3.25 -32.24 10.13
CA ARG A 388 -2.06 -33.11 10.22
C ARG A 388 -2.13 -34.40 9.38
N TYR A 389 -3.31 -34.80 8.94
CA TYR A 389 -3.55 -35.98 8.09
C TYR A 389 -3.70 -35.61 6.62
N GLY A 390 -3.48 -34.37 6.23
CA GLY A 390 -3.61 -33.89 4.86
C GLY A 390 -5.07 -33.67 4.40
N ILE A 391 -6.05 -33.73 5.33
CA ILE A 391 -7.47 -33.55 5.01
C ILE A 391 -7.79 -32.06 5.06
N PRO A 392 -8.42 -31.48 4.01
CA PRO A 392 -8.88 -30.11 4.04
C PRO A 392 -9.89 -29.86 5.15
N VAL A 393 -9.64 -28.84 5.97
CA VAL A 393 -10.54 -28.43 7.07
C VAL A 393 -11.16 -27.05 6.80
N GLU A 394 -10.53 -26.27 5.93
CA GLU A 394 -11.00 -24.97 5.49
C GLU A 394 -10.65 -24.79 4.01
N LYS A 395 -11.53 -24.14 3.24
CA LYS A 395 -11.32 -23.82 1.84
C LYS A 395 -11.77 -22.41 1.55
N GLY A 396 -11.16 -21.81 0.55
CA GLY A 396 -11.57 -20.50 0.06
C GLY A 396 -10.89 -20.18 -1.26
N GLU A 397 -11.07 -18.96 -1.71
CA GLU A 397 -10.54 -18.47 -2.97
C GLU A 397 -9.78 -17.16 -2.75
N GLY A 398 -8.83 -16.92 -3.65
CA GLY A 398 -8.08 -15.67 -3.77
C GLY A 398 -6.73 -15.66 -3.05
N VAL A 399 -5.71 -15.32 -3.83
CA VAL A 399 -4.36 -14.96 -3.38
C VAL A 399 -3.99 -13.63 -4.01
N PHE A 400 -3.42 -12.74 -3.22
CA PHE A 400 -3.30 -11.34 -3.60
C PHE A 400 -1.85 -10.90 -3.78
N ASN A 401 -1.69 -9.86 -4.58
CA ASN A 401 -0.39 -9.22 -4.78
C ASN A 401 0.22 -8.80 -3.43
N GLY A 402 1.42 -9.30 -3.16
CA GLY A 402 2.13 -9.09 -1.90
C GLY A 402 2.06 -10.27 -0.92
N ASP A 403 1.15 -11.24 -1.11
CA ASP A 403 1.11 -12.42 -0.28
C ASP A 403 2.39 -13.24 -0.48
N THR A 404 3.02 -13.65 0.61
CA THR A 404 4.25 -14.45 0.57
C THR A 404 4.03 -15.84 1.13
N GLY A 405 4.74 -16.80 0.57
CA GLY A 405 4.65 -18.19 0.98
C GLY A 405 5.94 -18.96 0.71
N ILE A 406 5.91 -20.22 1.06
CA ILE A 406 7.02 -21.16 0.86
C ILE A 406 6.57 -22.27 -0.09
N ILE A 407 7.39 -22.55 -1.11
CA ILE A 407 7.14 -23.69 -2.01
C ILE A 407 7.30 -24.98 -1.22
N ARG A 408 6.23 -25.77 -1.14
CA ARG A 408 6.21 -27.05 -0.42
C ARG A 408 6.43 -28.25 -1.31
N SER A 409 5.91 -28.21 -2.53
CA SER A 409 6.09 -29.29 -3.49
C SER A 409 6.14 -28.81 -4.94
N ILE A 410 6.81 -29.55 -5.79
CA ILE A 410 6.81 -29.37 -7.25
C ILE A 410 6.60 -30.76 -7.86
N ASN A 411 5.52 -30.92 -8.62
CA ASN A 411 5.15 -32.13 -9.28
C ASN A 411 5.27 -31.97 -10.80
N SER A 412 6.35 -32.50 -11.37
CA SER A 412 6.62 -32.40 -12.80
C SER A 412 5.65 -33.26 -13.66
N PHE A 413 5.03 -34.26 -13.06
CA PHE A 413 4.06 -35.12 -13.75
C PHE A 413 2.70 -34.44 -13.90
N ALA A 414 2.21 -33.85 -12.80
CA ALA A 414 0.98 -33.08 -12.78
C ALA A 414 1.14 -31.66 -13.33
N GLU A 415 2.38 -31.23 -13.59
CA GLU A 415 2.73 -29.86 -13.96
C GLU A 415 2.22 -28.83 -12.95
N THR A 416 2.35 -29.13 -11.66
CA THR A 416 1.88 -28.27 -10.58
C THR A 416 2.97 -27.96 -9.55
N LEU A 417 2.77 -26.87 -8.83
CA LEU A 417 3.63 -26.39 -7.73
C LEU A 417 2.72 -25.95 -6.59
N GLU A 418 2.97 -26.42 -5.37
CA GLU A 418 2.22 -26.01 -4.19
C GLU A 418 2.99 -24.98 -3.36
N VAL A 419 2.31 -23.92 -2.99
CA VAL A 419 2.82 -22.86 -2.07
C VAL A 419 1.99 -22.85 -0.81
N GLU A 420 2.64 -22.86 0.34
CA GLU A 420 2.01 -22.59 1.63
C GLU A 420 2.17 -21.10 1.96
N PHE A 421 1.07 -20.37 1.93
CA PHE A 421 0.97 -18.99 2.36
C PHE A 421 0.69 -18.88 3.86
N ASP A 422 0.59 -17.66 4.37
CA ASP A 422 0.19 -17.37 5.74
C ASP A 422 -1.09 -18.15 6.12
N GLU A 423 -1.26 -18.44 7.42
CA GLU A 423 -2.39 -19.24 7.95
C GLU A 423 -2.46 -20.68 7.42
N ARG A 424 -1.34 -21.21 6.93
CA ARG A 424 -1.23 -22.56 6.34
C ARG A 424 -2.13 -22.77 5.12
N LYS A 425 -2.43 -21.71 4.39
CA LYS A 425 -3.20 -21.80 3.15
C LYS A 425 -2.34 -22.45 2.06
N MET A 426 -2.71 -23.66 1.66
CA MET A 426 -2.06 -24.38 0.57
C MET A 426 -2.71 -24.00 -0.75
N VAL A 427 -1.92 -23.55 -1.69
CA VAL A 427 -2.35 -23.13 -3.02
C VAL A 427 -1.60 -23.94 -4.07
N GLU A 428 -2.33 -24.55 -5.00
CA GLU A 428 -1.75 -25.26 -6.14
C GLU A 428 -1.74 -24.34 -7.37
N TYR A 429 -0.55 -24.16 -7.94
CA TYR A 429 -0.32 -23.43 -9.19
C TYR A 429 -0.03 -24.43 -10.31
N SER A 430 -0.71 -24.32 -11.45
CA SER A 430 -0.22 -24.94 -12.67
C SER A 430 1.08 -24.26 -13.12
N PHE A 431 1.93 -24.94 -13.88
CA PHE A 431 3.17 -24.35 -14.38
C PHE A 431 2.95 -23.13 -15.29
N LYS A 432 1.76 -22.98 -15.88
CA LYS A 432 1.36 -21.79 -16.65
C LYS A 432 1.13 -20.55 -15.76
N GLN A 433 0.75 -20.76 -14.50
CA GLN A 433 0.48 -19.69 -13.53
C GLN A 433 1.74 -19.25 -12.77
N LEU A 434 2.90 -19.89 -12.98
CA LEU A 434 4.14 -19.49 -12.29
C LEU A 434 4.61 -18.07 -12.63
N GLU A 435 4.11 -17.46 -13.68
CA GLU A 435 4.31 -16.03 -13.97
C GLU A 435 3.66 -15.09 -12.95
N GLU A 436 2.80 -15.62 -12.08
CA GLU A 436 2.19 -14.89 -10.97
C GLU A 436 3.07 -14.87 -9.71
N LEU A 437 4.16 -15.65 -9.69
CA LEU A 437 5.07 -15.78 -8.57
C LEU A 437 6.44 -15.18 -8.89
N GLU A 438 7.06 -14.58 -7.89
CA GLU A 438 8.46 -14.17 -7.88
C GLU A 438 9.16 -14.69 -6.62
N LEU A 439 10.47 -14.94 -6.68
CA LEU A 439 11.27 -15.18 -5.47
C LEU A 439 11.20 -13.96 -4.55
N ALA A 440 11.07 -14.17 -3.26
CA ALA A 440 10.82 -13.13 -2.28
C ALA A 440 11.81 -13.07 -1.11
N TYR A 441 13.01 -13.60 -1.26
CA TYR A 441 14.09 -13.36 -0.29
C TYR A 441 14.41 -11.88 -0.18
N ALA A 442 14.45 -11.19 -1.32
CA ALA A 442 14.46 -9.73 -1.41
C ALA A 442 13.27 -9.25 -2.24
N ILE A 443 12.67 -8.13 -1.84
CA ILE A 443 11.58 -7.46 -2.54
C ILE A 443 11.90 -5.99 -2.76
N THR A 444 11.17 -5.31 -3.64
CA THR A 444 11.25 -3.85 -3.71
C THR A 444 10.52 -3.23 -2.52
N ILE A 445 10.96 -2.04 -2.11
CA ILE A 445 10.27 -1.28 -1.04
C ILE A 445 8.81 -1.02 -1.41
N HIS A 446 8.49 -0.79 -2.69
CA HIS A 446 7.11 -0.65 -3.17
C HIS A 446 6.24 -1.88 -2.89
N LYS A 447 6.81 -3.08 -3.02
CA LYS A 447 6.11 -4.35 -2.74
C LYS A 447 5.91 -4.61 -1.25
N SER A 448 6.58 -3.87 -0.37
CA SER A 448 6.41 -3.99 1.08
C SER A 448 5.27 -3.14 1.65
N GLN A 449 4.67 -2.27 0.84
CA GLN A 449 3.55 -1.43 1.28
C GLN A 449 2.40 -2.29 1.84
N GLY A 450 1.78 -1.84 2.92
CA GLY A 450 0.75 -2.59 3.65
C GLY A 450 1.24 -3.76 4.49
N SER A 451 2.54 -4.13 4.39
CA SER A 451 3.15 -5.20 5.18
C SER A 451 4.02 -4.65 6.31
N GLU A 452 4.21 -5.44 7.36
CA GLU A 452 5.18 -5.19 8.42
C GLU A 452 5.94 -6.48 8.71
N TYR A 453 7.20 -6.35 9.14
CA TYR A 453 8.10 -7.46 9.37
C TYR A 453 8.77 -7.33 10.74
N PRO A 454 9.06 -8.44 11.44
CA PRO A 454 9.82 -8.41 12.69
C PRO A 454 11.14 -7.68 12.54
N ALA A 455 11.88 -7.95 11.45
CA ALA A 455 13.08 -7.21 11.09
C ALA A 455 13.16 -6.97 9.59
N VAL A 456 13.78 -5.85 9.24
CA VAL A 456 14.00 -5.42 7.86
C VAL A 456 15.46 -5.13 7.63
N VAL A 457 16.00 -5.58 6.50
CA VAL A 457 17.36 -5.30 6.06
C VAL A 457 17.32 -4.53 4.74
N ILE A 458 17.98 -3.37 4.71
CA ILE A 458 17.93 -2.44 3.58
C ILE A 458 19.35 -2.13 3.10
N PRO A 459 19.73 -2.49 1.86
CA PRO A 459 20.97 -2.04 1.27
C PRO A 459 20.88 -0.56 0.90
N VAL A 460 21.90 0.20 1.29
CA VAL A 460 21.99 1.65 1.02
C VAL A 460 23.23 1.93 0.17
N HIS A 461 23.03 2.07 -1.13
CA HIS A 461 24.10 2.32 -2.11
C HIS A 461 23.58 3.22 -3.23
N SER A 462 24.48 3.70 -4.08
CA SER A 462 24.13 4.56 -5.20
C SER A 462 23.05 3.95 -6.11
N GLY A 463 22.16 4.79 -6.57
CA GLY A 463 21.07 4.42 -7.47
C GLY A 463 20.50 5.62 -8.21
N PRO A 464 19.51 5.42 -9.09
CA PRO A 464 18.84 6.51 -9.79
C PRO A 464 18.20 7.50 -8.81
N ARG A 465 18.51 8.79 -8.96
CA ARG A 465 18.02 9.86 -8.06
C ARG A 465 16.50 9.85 -7.91
N MET A 466 15.76 9.52 -8.96
CA MET A 466 14.30 9.45 -8.96
C MET A 466 13.74 8.33 -8.07
N LEU A 467 14.55 7.31 -7.75
CA LEU A 467 14.16 6.22 -6.86
C LEU A 467 14.69 6.40 -5.44
N MET A 468 15.82 7.14 -5.28
CA MET A 468 16.48 7.32 -3.99
C MET A 468 15.89 8.53 -3.26
N THR A 469 14.63 8.42 -2.81
CA THR A 469 13.83 9.51 -2.27
C THR A 469 13.55 9.36 -0.78
N ARG A 470 13.19 10.48 -0.12
CA ARG A 470 12.85 10.54 1.31
C ARG A 470 11.69 9.61 1.65
N ASN A 471 10.58 9.67 0.93
CA ASN A 471 9.42 8.83 1.18
C ASN A 471 9.69 7.35 0.91
N LEU A 472 10.63 7.01 0.02
CA LEU A 472 11.02 5.61 -0.16
C LEU A 472 11.73 5.06 1.09
N ILE A 473 12.76 5.75 1.58
CA ILE A 473 13.48 5.29 2.79
C ILE A 473 12.61 5.38 4.05
N TYR A 474 11.76 6.39 4.16
CA TYR A 474 10.75 6.50 5.21
C TYR A 474 9.81 5.28 5.21
N THR A 475 9.25 4.93 4.05
CA THR A 475 8.39 3.76 3.92
C THR A 475 9.13 2.48 4.31
N ALA A 476 10.37 2.30 3.85
CA ALA A 476 11.15 1.12 4.16
C ALA A 476 11.41 0.95 5.67
N VAL A 477 11.84 2.01 6.34
CA VAL A 477 12.12 2.00 7.78
C VAL A 477 10.85 1.70 8.59
N THR A 478 9.71 2.27 8.18
CA THR A 478 8.43 2.07 8.88
C THR A 478 7.83 0.69 8.69
N ARG A 479 8.42 -0.19 7.88
CA ARG A 479 8.01 -1.61 7.75
C ARG A 479 8.57 -2.50 8.86
N ALA A 480 9.54 -2.06 9.63
CA ALA A 480 10.15 -2.84 10.71
C ALA A 480 9.35 -2.68 12.01
N LYS A 481 9.01 -3.81 12.64
CA LYS A 481 8.38 -3.84 13.98
C LYS A 481 9.42 -3.74 15.10
N SER A 482 10.48 -4.54 15.02
CA SER A 482 11.42 -4.72 16.11
C SER A 482 12.85 -4.31 15.78
N CYS A 483 13.27 -4.39 14.51
CA CYS A 483 14.63 -4.03 14.12
C CYS A 483 14.71 -3.64 12.64
N VAL A 484 15.39 -2.54 12.35
CA VAL A 484 15.85 -2.19 11.00
C VAL A 484 17.36 -2.19 10.94
N CYS A 485 17.92 -2.88 9.95
CA CYS A 485 19.35 -2.89 9.66
C CYS A 485 19.60 -2.27 8.29
N LEU A 486 20.27 -1.16 8.27
CA LEU A 486 20.75 -0.48 7.05
C LEU A 486 22.20 -0.90 6.80
N VAL A 487 22.52 -1.35 5.60
CA VAL A 487 23.86 -1.79 5.23
C VAL A 487 24.33 -1.03 4.01
N GLY A 488 25.37 -0.22 4.13
CA GLY A 488 25.88 0.54 3.00
C GLY A 488 26.58 1.83 3.36
N ILE A 489 26.30 2.88 2.59
CA ILE A 489 27.01 4.16 2.62
C ILE A 489 26.18 5.20 3.35
N PRO A 490 26.63 5.74 4.51
CA PRO A 490 25.87 6.73 5.29
C PRO A 490 25.54 8.00 4.50
N GLU A 491 26.42 8.44 3.65
CA GLU A 491 26.27 9.64 2.83
C GLU A 491 25.13 9.46 1.79
N VAL A 492 24.94 8.25 1.28
CA VAL A 492 23.83 7.91 0.39
C VAL A 492 22.50 7.90 1.16
N PHE A 493 22.49 7.37 2.39
CA PHE A 493 21.31 7.44 3.24
C PHE A 493 20.87 8.89 3.48
N GLN A 494 21.82 9.77 3.87
CA GLN A 494 21.49 11.18 4.08
C GLN A 494 21.02 11.86 2.79
N ALA A 495 21.63 11.54 1.64
CA ALA A 495 21.19 12.04 0.35
C ALA A 495 19.76 11.61 0.00
N MET A 496 19.32 10.43 0.44
CA MET A 496 17.90 10.02 0.32
C MET A 496 16.98 10.83 1.23
N VAL A 497 17.40 11.08 2.46
CA VAL A 497 16.65 11.92 3.42
C VAL A 497 16.50 13.35 2.90
N ASP A 498 17.53 13.88 2.27
CA ASP A 498 17.53 15.25 1.69
C ASP A 498 16.76 15.33 0.36
N ASN A 499 16.47 14.18 -0.27
CA ASN A 499 15.85 14.13 -1.59
C ASN A 499 14.31 14.08 -1.50
N GLU A 500 13.68 15.25 -1.59
CA GLU A 500 12.22 15.42 -1.65
C GLU A 500 11.63 15.25 -3.06
N VAL A 501 12.47 14.92 -4.05
CA VAL A 501 11.99 14.79 -5.41
C VAL A 501 11.01 13.63 -5.50
N GLU A 502 9.75 13.97 -5.64
CA GLU A 502 8.72 13.01 -5.98
C GLU A 502 8.49 12.99 -7.49
N GLN A 503 8.20 11.83 -8.03
CA GLN A 503 7.72 11.76 -9.40
C GLN A 503 6.44 12.59 -9.51
N LYS A 504 6.49 13.67 -10.27
CA LYS A 504 5.35 14.56 -10.45
C LYS A 504 4.16 13.77 -11.01
N ARG A 505 3.10 13.74 -10.24
CA ARG A 505 1.83 13.17 -10.67
C ARG A 505 0.92 14.29 -11.15
N TYR A 506 0.40 14.15 -12.35
CA TYR A 506 -0.52 15.12 -12.93
C TYR A 506 -1.96 14.80 -12.51
N SER A 507 -2.19 14.77 -11.19
CA SER A 507 -3.54 14.61 -10.63
C SER A 507 -4.30 15.95 -10.69
N GLY A 508 -5.58 15.90 -11.03
CA GLY A 508 -6.50 17.02 -11.02
C GLY A 508 -7.54 16.95 -9.91
N LEU A 509 -7.50 15.93 -9.05
CA LEU A 509 -8.52 15.71 -8.03
C LEU A 509 -8.66 16.90 -7.07
N LYS A 510 -7.56 17.46 -6.57
CA LYS A 510 -7.59 18.67 -5.75
C LYS A 510 -8.35 19.81 -6.43
N ASP A 511 -8.07 20.05 -7.71
CA ASP A 511 -8.69 21.12 -8.47
C ASP A 511 -10.21 20.87 -8.64
N ARG A 512 -10.61 19.62 -8.89
CA ARG A 512 -12.04 19.23 -9.00
C ARG A 512 -12.77 19.42 -7.68
N ILE A 513 -12.15 19.06 -6.55
CA ILE A 513 -12.72 19.29 -5.21
C ILE A 513 -12.96 20.79 -4.98
N LEU A 514 -11.97 21.64 -5.24
CA LEU A 514 -12.09 23.09 -5.06
C LEU A 514 -13.09 23.76 -6.01
N GLU A 515 -13.19 23.29 -7.26
CA GLU A 515 -14.18 23.77 -8.22
C GLU A 515 -15.62 23.51 -7.73
N ILE A 516 -15.87 22.34 -7.15
CA ILE A 516 -17.18 21.97 -6.61
C ILE A 516 -17.47 22.77 -5.34
N ASP A 517 -16.51 22.87 -4.44
CA ASP A 517 -16.64 23.64 -3.18
C ASP A 517 -17.02 25.09 -3.47
N THR A 518 -16.31 25.74 -4.39
CA THR A 518 -16.62 27.11 -4.84
C THR A 518 -18.03 27.23 -5.44
N SER A 519 -18.46 26.23 -6.21
CA SER A 519 -19.79 26.23 -6.84
C SER A 519 -20.93 26.03 -5.83
N MET A 520 -20.67 25.34 -4.73
CA MET A 520 -21.62 25.16 -3.63
C MET A 520 -21.76 26.41 -2.76
N MET A 521 -20.67 27.13 -2.53
CA MET A 521 -20.68 28.39 -1.76
C MET A 521 -21.39 29.54 -2.48
N GLN A 522 -21.57 29.46 -3.80
CA GLN A 522 -22.28 30.47 -4.62
C GLN A 522 -23.79 30.22 -4.77
N LYS A 523 -24.27 29.09 -4.30
CA LYS A 523 -25.72 28.76 -4.26
C LYS A 523 -26.28 28.96 -2.86
#